data_c3d0a3372f9c0d6f5fed7ba9ebf7c75e
#
_entry.id   c3d0a3372f9c0d6f5fed7ba9ebf7c75e
#
_cell.length_a   1.000
_cell.length_b   1.000
_cell.length_c   1.000
_cell.angle_alpha   90.00
_cell.angle_beta   90.00
_cell.angle_gamma   90.00
#
_symmetry.space_group_name_H-M   'P 1'
#
loop_
_entity.id
_entity.type
_entity.pdbx_description
1 polymer ?
#
loop_
_entity_poly.entity_id
_entity_poly.type
_entity_poly.pdbx_seq_one_letter_code
_entity_poly.pdbx_strand_id
1 'polypeptide(L)'
;MVEIRFHGRGGQGTVVASKILADAIAKEGNWVQAYPEFGVERRGSPVVAFIRIDDKPIYDKSRIYTPDHVVVVDPTLVEAIDITEGLKPGGTIIINSDRRPEEFAFHGTFRVRTIDATRIAVAHKLGSLAAPIVNTAIAGAVIKVLGLTKLESLAAAIRDGIAIKPEDNVQAARDAYEKA
;
A
#
# COMPACT_ATOMS: atom_id res chain seq x y z
N MET A 1 5.18 -5.42 -17.02
CA MET A 1 4.10 -4.75 -16.25
C MET A 1 3.97 -5.43 -14.90
N VAL A 2 3.91 -4.65 -13.80
CA VAL A 2 3.65 -5.12 -12.43
C VAL A 2 2.30 -4.57 -11.98
N GLU A 3 1.48 -5.42 -11.37
CA GLU A 3 0.13 -5.07 -10.92
C GLU A 3 -0.01 -5.31 -9.42
N ILE A 4 -0.50 -4.30 -8.69
CA ILE A 4 -0.63 -4.33 -7.24
C ILE A 4 -2.06 -3.96 -6.86
N ARG A 5 -2.66 -4.75 -5.97
CA ARG A 5 -3.97 -4.49 -5.40
C ARG A 5 -3.85 -4.15 -3.92
N PHE A 6 -4.47 -3.04 -3.53
CA PHE A 6 -4.53 -2.57 -2.14
C PHE A 6 -5.92 -2.84 -1.57
N HIS A 7 -5.95 -3.39 -0.36
CA HIS A 7 -7.15 -3.57 0.44
C HIS A 7 -7.08 -2.74 1.72
N GLY A 8 -8.09 -1.94 1.97
CA GLY A 8 -8.21 -1.16 3.20
C GLY A 8 -9.65 -0.78 3.47
N ARG A 9 -9.84 0.18 4.38
CA ARG A 9 -11.17 0.73 4.69
C ARG A 9 -11.22 2.21 4.43
N GLY A 10 -12.41 2.74 4.15
CA GLY A 10 -12.64 4.16 3.97
C GLY A 10 -12.15 4.97 5.18
N GLY A 11 -11.32 5.99 4.92
CA GLY A 11 -10.72 6.85 5.93
C GLY A 11 -9.29 6.46 6.37
N GLN A 12 -8.75 5.32 5.97
CA GLN A 12 -7.38 4.90 6.31
C GLN A 12 -6.31 5.39 5.33
N GLY A 13 -6.72 6.00 4.21
CA GLY A 13 -5.79 6.53 3.20
C GLY A 13 -5.27 5.50 2.21
N THR A 14 -5.99 4.39 1.98
CA THR A 14 -5.61 3.34 1.01
C THR A 14 -5.40 3.89 -0.40
N VAL A 15 -6.33 4.72 -0.88
CA VAL A 15 -6.23 5.39 -2.20
C VAL A 15 -5.08 6.40 -2.21
N VAL A 16 -4.84 7.10 -1.10
CA VAL A 16 -3.74 8.05 -0.98
C VAL A 16 -2.40 7.31 -1.04
N ALA A 17 -2.27 6.18 -0.35
CA ALA A 17 -1.07 5.33 -0.41
C ALA A 17 -0.75 4.90 -1.85
N SER A 18 -1.75 4.41 -2.59
CA SER A 18 -1.55 4.01 -3.99
C SER A 18 -1.14 5.17 -4.89
N LYS A 19 -1.72 6.36 -4.72
CA LYS A 19 -1.35 7.56 -5.50
C LYS A 19 0.07 8.04 -5.20
N ILE A 20 0.46 8.14 -3.93
CA ILE A 20 1.81 8.55 -3.52
C ILE A 20 2.86 7.59 -4.09
N LEU A 21 2.59 6.29 -4.03
CA LEU A 21 3.47 5.28 -4.64
C LEU A 21 3.57 5.45 -6.16
N ALA A 22 2.45 5.66 -6.83
CA ALA A 22 2.43 5.92 -8.27
C ALA A 22 3.25 7.16 -8.63
N ASP A 23 3.08 8.26 -7.90
CA ASP A 23 3.83 9.49 -8.12
C ASP A 23 5.33 9.30 -7.89
N ALA A 24 5.72 8.56 -6.84
CA ALA A 24 7.12 8.24 -6.57
C ALA A 24 7.76 7.42 -7.70
N ILE A 25 7.06 6.41 -8.21
CA ILE A 25 7.53 5.53 -9.28
C ILE A 25 7.59 6.30 -10.62
N ALA A 26 6.62 7.18 -10.89
CA ALA A 26 6.59 8.01 -12.08
C ALA A 26 7.76 9.02 -12.11
N LYS A 27 8.21 9.52 -10.95
CA LYS A 27 9.39 10.40 -10.84
C LYS A 27 10.70 9.73 -11.33
N GLU A 28 10.74 8.42 -11.40
CA GLU A 28 11.88 7.65 -11.95
C GLU A 28 11.71 7.27 -13.42
N GLY A 29 10.69 7.80 -14.10
CA GLY A 29 10.49 7.63 -15.53
C GLY A 29 9.65 6.42 -15.93
N ASN A 30 9.10 5.68 -14.96
CA ASN A 30 8.18 4.58 -15.27
C ASN A 30 6.77 5.11 -15.62
N TRP A 31 6.05 4.34 -16.43
CA TRP A 31 4.63 4.55 -16.67
C TRP A 31 3.82 3.91 -15.54
N VAL A 32 2.91 4.68 -14.95
CA VAL A 32 2.11 4.23 -13.81
C VAL A 32 0.66 4.63 -13.97
N GLN A 33 -0.23 3.73 -13.59
CA GLN A 33 -1.64 4.02 -13.39
C GLN A 33 -2.00 3.68 -11.94
N ALA A 34 -2.66 4.59 -11.24
CA ALA A 34 -3.24 4.34 -9.92
C ALA A 34 -4.70 4.80 -9.90
N TYR A 35 -5.59 3.91 -9.49
CA TYR A 35 -7.02 4.21 -9.45
C TYR A 35 -7.72 3.40 -8.36
N PRO A 36 -8.75 3.96 -7.70
CA PRO A 36 -9.60 3.22 -6.79
C PRO A 36 -10.67 2.42 -7.56
N GLU A 37 -11.12 1.33 -6.95
CA GLU A 37 -12.39 0.73 -7.32
C GLU A 37 -13.51 1.44 -6.55
N PHE A 38 -14.38 2.11 -7.28
CA PHE A 38 -15.52 2.81 -6.69
C PHE A 38 -16.65 1.83 -6.39
N GLY A 39 -17.11 1.80 -5.16
CA GLY A 39 -18.26 1.05 -4.68
C GLY A 39 -19.20 1.96 -3.87
N VAL A 40 -20.05 1.38 -3.02
CA VAL A 40 -20.83 2.16 -2.06
C VAL A 40 -19.90 2.59 -0.92
N GLU A 41 -19.15 3.65 -1.18
CA GLU A 41 -18.13 4.15 -0.25
C GLU A 41 -18.78 4.81 0.96
N ARG A 42 -18.56 4.22 2.11
CA ARG A 42 -18.86 4.82 3.42
C ARG A 42 -17.61 4.69 4.28
N ARG A 43 -17.45 5.59 5.25
CA ARG A 43 -16.38 5.49 6.24
C ARG A 43 -16.41 4.09 6.88
N GLY A 44 -15.28 3.38 6.86
CA GLY A 44 -15.13 2.01 7.36
C GLY A 44 -15.52 0.89 6.39
N SER A 45 -16.16 1.20 5.25
CA SER A 45 -16.41 0.19 4.19
C SER A 45 -15.10 -0.28 3.56
N PRO A 46 -15.00 -1.54 3.10
CA PRO A 46 -13.86 -2.00 2.32
C PRO A 46 -13.63 -1.12 1.09
N VAL A 47 -12.38 -0.78 0.86
CA VAL A 47 -11.92 0.02 -0.29
C VAL A 47 -10.80 -0.74 -0.97
N VAL A 48 -10.86 -0.82 -2.30
CA VAL A 48 -9.81 -1.40 -3.12
C VAL A 48 -9.18 -0.31 -3.99
N ALA A 49 -7.87 -0.33 -4.11
CA ALA A 49 -7.14 0.51 -5.05
C ALA A 49 -6.13 -0.33 -5.82
N PHE A 50 -5.79 0.13 -7.02
CA PHE A 50 -4.92 -0.58 -7.93
C PHE A 50 -3.77 0.29 -8.38
N ILE A 51 -2.60 -0.34 -8.62
CA ILE A 51 -1.46 0.27 -9.31
C ILE A 51 -1.03 -0.67 -10.42
N ARG A 52 -0.80 -0.12 -11.64
CA ARG A 52 -0.05 -0.74 -12.72
C ARG A 52 1.23 0.03 -12.96
N ILE A 53 2.33 -0.69 -13.18
CA ILE A 53 3.66 -0.13 -13.40
C ILE A 53 4.24 -0.81 -14.63
N ASP A 54 4.76 -0.03 -15.59
CA ASP A 54 5.44 -0.57 -16.77
C ASP A 54 6.58 0.38 -17.21
N ASP A 55 7.50 -0.10 -18.00
CA ASP A 55 8.56 0.68 -18.66
C ASP A 55 8.08 1.35 -19.97
N LYS A 56 6.83 1.07 -20.40
CA LYS A 56 6.18 1.58 -21.60
C LYS A 56 4.76 2.06 -21.32
N PRO A 57 4.14 2.88 -22.22
CA PRO A 57 2.79 3.41 -22.06
C PRO A 57 1.76 2.33 -21.74
N ILE A 58 0.96 2.56 -20.68
CA ILE A 58 -0.09 1.65 -20.24
C ILE A 58 -1.41 2.11 -20.86
N TYR A 59 -1.97 1.31 -21.77
CA TYR A 59 -3.26 1.60 -22.42
C TYR A 59 -4.43 0.83 -21.78
N ASP A 60 -4.13 -0.27 -21.06
CA ASP A 60 -5.15 -1.05 -20.37
C ASP A 60 -5.70 -0.28 -19.18
N LYS A 61 -7.03 -0.10 -19.15
CA LYS A 61 -7.77 0.55 -18.07
C LYS A 61 -8.74 -0.41 -17.38
N SER A 62 -8.67 -1.70 -17.69
CA SER A 62 -9.50 -2.73 -17.06
C SER A 62 -9.16 -2.90 -15.57
N ARG A 63 -10.07 -3.49 -14.82
CA ARG A 63 -9.81 -3.91 -13.44
C ARG A 63 -8.65 -4.92 -13.39
N ILE A 64 -7.83 -4.85 -12.34
CA ILE A 64 -6.79 -5.85 -12.08
C ILE A 64 -7.42 -7.06 -11.38
N TYR A 65 -7.56 -8.16 -12.11
CA TYR A 65 -8.09 -9.43 -11.60
C TYR A 65 -6.99 -10.36 -11.09
N THR A 66 -5.80 -10.29 -11.66
CA THR A 66 -4.68 -11.18 -11.35
C THR A 66 -3.43 -10.38 -10.93
N PRO A 67 -3.44 -9.78 -9.74
CA PRO A 67 -2.31 -8.97 -9.28
C PRO A 67 -1.05 -9.80 -9.05
N ASP A 68 0.12 -9.17 -9.19
CA ASP A 68 1.41 -9.74 -8.80
C ASP A 68 1.62 -9.64 -7.28
N HIS A 69 1.08 -8.58 -6.66
CA HIS A 69 1.21 -8.33 -5.23
C HIS A 69 -0.08 -7.79 -4.63
N VAL A 70 -0.27 -8.05 -3.34
CA VAL A 70 -1.40 -7.54 -2.54
C VAL A 70 -0.86 -6.78 -1.33
N VAL A 71 -1.46 -5.62 -1.04
CA VAL A 71 -1.17 -4.81 0.14
C VAL A 71 -2.44 -4.69 0.98
N VAL A 72 -2.37 -5.08 2.24
CA VAL A 72 -3.50 -5.03 3.17
C VAL A 72 -3.24 -3.95 4.21
N VAL A 73 -3.94 -2.83 4.07
CA VAL A 73 -3.83 -1.66 4.96
C VAL A 73 -4.59 -1.89 6.26
N ASP A 74 -5.70 -2.62 6.20
CA ASP A 74 -6.50 -3.01 7.38
C ASP A 74 -6.42 -4.53 7.58
N PRO A 75 -5.76 -5.03 8.65
CA PRO A 75 -5.58 -6.46 8.87
C PRO A 75 -6.89 -7.22 9.10
N THR A 76 -7.96 -6.55 9.53
CA THR A 76 -9.26 -7.22 9.74
C THR A 76 -9.87 -7.71 8.43
N LEU A 77 -9.42 -7.22 7.28
CA LEU A 77 -9.87 -7.67 5.97
C LEU A 77 -9.37 -9.08 5.62
N VAL A 78 -8.26 -9.53 6.23
CA VAL A 78 -7.72 -10.88 6.01
C VAL A 78 -8.74 -11.97 6.38
N GLU A 79 -9.55 -11.70 7.42
CA GLU A 79 -10.57 -12.63 7.89
C GLU A 79 -11.95 -12.37 7.23
N ALA A 80 -12.16 -11.17 6.71
CA ALA A 80 -13.47 -10.73 6.20
C ALA A 80 -13.67 -11.04 4.71
N ILE A 81 -12.61 -11.08 3.93
CA ILE A 81 -12.64 -11.29 2.47
C ILE A 81 -11.46 -12.16 2.03
N ASP A 82 -11.57 -12.80 0.86
CA ASP A 82 -10.42 -13.46 0.24
C ASP A 82 -9.49 -12.42 -0.43
N ILE A 83 -8.50 -11.95 0.32
CA ILE A 83 -7.49 -11.00 -0.21
C ILE A 83 -6.56 -11.64 -1.25
N THR A 84 -6.57 -12.96 -1.36
CA THR A 84 -5.70 -13.71 -2.29
C THR A 84 -6.39 -14.02 -3.62
N GLU A 85 -7.67 -13.68 -3.77
CA GLU A 85 -8.41 -13.92 -5.01
C GLU A 85 -7.62 -13.41 -6.23
N GLY A 86 -7.28 -14.31 -7.15
CA GLY A 86 -6.54 -14.00 -8.37
C GLY A 86 -5.05 -13.65 -8.17
N LEU A 87 -4.52 -13.61 -6.95
CA LEU A 87 -3.10 -13.35 -6.72
C LEU A 87 -2.24 -14.42 -7.40
N LYS A 88 -1.27 -13.99 -8.20
CA LYS A 88 -0.39 -14.90 -8.94
C LYS A 88 0.45 -15.76 -7.98
N PRO A 89 0.71 -17.04 -8.31
CA PRO A 89 1.61 -17.88 -7.51
C PRO A 89 2.99 -17.23 -7.35
N GLY A 90 3.54 -17.28 -6.13
CA GLY A 90 4.79 -16.60 -5.80
C GLY A 90 4.63 -15.09 -5.53
N GLY A 91 3.43 -14.57 -5.61
CA GLY A 91 3.10 -13.18 -5.28
C GLY A 91 3.44 -12.81 -3.83
N THR A 92 3.53 -11.53 -3.56
CA THR A 92 3.83 -11.02 -2.21
C THR A 92 2.58 -10.40 -1.60
N ILE A 93 2.31 -10.73 -0.33
CA ILE A 93 1.27 -10.14 0.50
C ILE A 93 1.95 -9.30 1.58
N ILE A 94 1.68 -8.00 1.61
CA ILE A 94 2.19 -7.07 2.63
C ILE A 94 1.03 -6.66 3.52
N ILE A 95 1.12 -6.90 4.82
CA ILE A 95 0.01 -6.68 5.76
C ILE A 95 0.43 -5.67 6.83
N ASN A 96 -0.39 -4.65 7.05
CA ASN A 96 -0.28 -3.79 8.22
C ASN A 96 -0.69 -4.58 9.47
N SER A 97 0.29 -5.13 10.18
CA SER A 97 0.04 -5.92 11.39
C SER A 97 1.29 -5.99 12.26
N ASP A 98 1.09 -6.10 13.57
CA ASP A 98 2.10 -6.43 14.57
C ASP A 98 2.33 -7.93 14.72
N ARG A 99 1.48 -8.77 14.10
CA ARG A 99 1.62 -10.23 14.06
C ARG A 99 2.75 -10.64 13.12
N ARG A 100 3.38 -11.76 13.39
CA ARG A 100 4.43 -12.33 12.53
C ARG A 100 3.84 -12.90 11.23
N PRO A 101 4.58 -12.89 10.10
CA PRO A 101 4.11 -13.44 8.83
C PRO A 101 3.60 -14.88 8.91
N GLU A 102 4.22 -15.71 9.76
CA GLU A 102 3.88 -17.12 9.93
C GLU A 102 2.52 -17.36 10.60
N GLU A 103 1.96 -16.32 11.21
CA GLU A 103 0.62 -16.39 11.84
C GLU A 103 -0.52 -16.18 10.82
N PHE A 104 -0.16 -15.89 9.56
CA PHE A 104 -1.11 -15.75 8.45
C PHE A 104 -1.04 -16.98 7.54
N ALA A 105 -2.11 -17.76 7.52
CA ALA A 105 -2.24 -18.93 6.66
C ALA A 105 -3.09 -18.60 5.42
N PHE A 106 -2.50 -18.70 4.24
CA PHE A 106 -3.21 -18.53 2.97
C PHE A 106 -3.11 -19.81 2.15
N HIS A 107 -4.18 -20.12 1.39
CA HIS A 107 -4.14 -21.20 0.41
C HIS A 107 -3.35 -20.75 -0.82
N GLY A 108 -2.18 -21.34 -1.04
CA GLY A 108 -1.29 -21.00 -2.15
C GLY A 108 0.14 -20.74 -1.71
N THR A 109 1.01 -20.51 -2.68
CA THR A 109 2.44 -20.24 -2.43
C THR A 109 2.67 -18.72 -2.53
N PHE A 110 2.63 -18.02 -1.40
CA PHE A 110 2.80 -16.57 -1.33
C PHE A 110 3.94 -16.20 -0.37
N ARG A 111 4.54 -15.05 -0.62
CA ARG A 111 5.50 -14.44 0.32
C ARG A 111 4.78 -13.44 1.20
N VAL A 112 4.60 -13.76 2.48
CA VAL A 112 3.94 -12.86 3.43
C VAL A 112 4.99 -11.98 4.10
N ARG A 113 4.67 -10.69 4.24
CA ARG A 113 5.43 -9.69 5.01
C ARG A 113 4.48 -8.88 5.87
N THR A 114 4.90 -8.55 7.06
CA THR A 114 4.13 -7.73 7.98
C THR A 114 4.92 -6.50 8.40
N ILE A 115 4.23 -5.42 8.65
CA ILE A 115 4.77 -4.18 9.19
C ILE A 115 3.71 -3.53 10.08
N ASP A 116 4.06 -3.17 11.30
CA ASP A 116 3.17 -2.41 12.20
C ASP A 116 3.21 -0.91 11.81
N ALA A 117 2.58 -0.60 10.66
CA ALA A 117 2.44 0.76 10.18
C ALA A 117 1.53 1.60 11.09
N THR A 118 0.63 0.95 11.82
CA THR A 118 -0.24 1.60 12.81
C THR A 118 0.59 2.19 13.94
N ARG A 119 1.49 1.42 14.53
CA ARG A 119 2.40 1.89 15.59
C ARG A 119 3.32 3.01 15.09
N ILE A 120 3.83 2.90 13.86
CA ILE A 120 4.65 3.93 13.24
C ILE A 120 3.85 5.22 13.07
N ALA A 121 2.64 5.17 12.51
CA ALA A 121 1.78 6.32 12.33
C ALA A 121 1.44 7.02 13.66
N VAL A 122 1.14 6.24 14.71
CA VAL A 122 0.90 6.77 16.06
C VAL A 122 2.14 7.46 16.62
N ALA A 123 3.33 6.89 16.47
CA ALA A 123 4.59 7.48 16.93
C ALA A 123 4.86 8.85 16.29
N HIS A 124 4.52 9.01 15.00
CA HIS A 124 4.63 10.27 14.27
C HIS A 124 3.39 11.16 14.36
N LYS A 125 2.41 10.82 15.21
CA LYS A 125 1.16 11.58 15.43
C LYS A 125 0.41 11.84 14.11
N LEU A 126 0.35 10.85 13.23
CA LEU A 126 -0.39 10.87 11.97
C LEU A 126 -1.81 10.35 12.19
N GLY A 127 -2.79 11.25 12.09
CA GLY A 127 -4.17 10.98 12.46
C GLY A 127 -4.40 11.09 13.97
N SER A 128 -5.39 10.35 14.47
CA SER A 128 -5.68 10.23 15.90
C SER A 128 -5.36 8.82 16.41
N LEU A 129 -5.29 8.64 17.73
CA LEU A 129 -5.09 7.31 18.33
C LEU A 129 -6.20 6.31 17.93
N ALA A 130 -7.44 6.81 17.76
CA ALA A 130 -8.58 5.98 17.36
C ALA A 130 -8.66 5.75 15.83
N ALA A 131 -7.97 6.58 15.03
CA ALA A 131 -7.95 6.51 13.59
C ALA A 131 -6.57 6.97 13.04
N PRO A 132 -5.52 6.16 13.20
CA PRO A 132 -4.20 6.48 12.68
C PRO A 132 -4.20 6.45 11.15
N ILE A 133 -3.44 7.36 10.53
CA ILE A 133 -3.29 7.45 9.08
C ILE A 133 -1.99 6.73 8.70
N VAL A 134 -2.12 5.53 8.16
CA VAL A 134 -0.99 4.61 7.92
C VAL A 134 -0.44 4.63 6.49
N ASN A 135 -1.01 5.47 5.62
CA ASN A 135 -0.77 5.47 4.18
C ASN A 135 0.72 5.58 3.80
N THR A 136 1.44 6.53 4.38
CA THR A 136 2.85 6.77 4.06
C THR A 136 3.79 5.74 4.68
N ALA A 137 3.49 5.24 5.88
CA ALA A 137 4.22 4.13 6.48
C ALA A 137 4.08 2.86 5.64
N ILE A 138 2.87 2.50 5.22
CA ILE A 138 2.66 1.36 4.30
C ILE A 138 3.41 1.56 2.99
N ALA A 139 3.39 2.77 2.41
CA ALA A 139 4.13 3.06 1.18
C ALA A 139 5.64 2.82 1.34
N GLY A 140 6.23 3.21 2.47
CA GLY A 140 7.63 2.95 2.81
C GLY A 140 7.95 1.45 2.85
N ALA A 141 7.12 0.66 3.52
CA ALA A 141 7.29 -0.79 3.57
C ALA A 141 7.14 -1.44 2.18
N VAL A 142 6.16 -1.00 1.39
CA VAL A 142 5.91 -1.53 0.03
C VAL A 142 7.12 -1.34 -0.87
N ILE A 143 7.73 -0.15 -0.91
CA ILE A 143 8.90 0.10 -1.75
C ILE A 143 10.11 -0.72 -1.29
N LYS A 144 10.29 -0.95 0.02
CA LYS A 144 11.36 -1.80 0.55
C LYS A 144 11.19 -3.25 0.12
N VAL A 145 10.01 -3.80 0.33
CA VAL A 145 9.71 -5.22 0.09
C VAL A 145 9.70 -5.55 -1.41
N LEU A 146 9.18 -4.65 -2.24
CA LEU A 146 8.98 -4.89 -3.67
C LEU A 146 10.07 -4.27 -4.56
N GLY A 147 10.90 -3.37 -4.03
CA GLY A 147 11.97 -2.73 -4.79
C GLY A 147 11.49 -1.83 -5.94
N LEU A 148 10.35 -1.17 -5.78
CA LEU A 148 9.66 -0.46 -6.88
C LEU A 148 10.27 0.90 -7.23
N THR A 149 10.85 1.60 -6.25
CA THR A 149 11.38 2.95 -6.38
C THR A 149 12.31 3.26 -5.21
N LYS A 150 13.06 4.35 -5.31
CA LYS A 150 13.95 4.82 -4.24
C LYS A 150 13.19 5.52 -3.13
N LEU A 151 13.75 5.46 -1.92
CA LEU A 151 13.16 6.13 -0.75
C LEU A 151 13.10 7.65 -0.92
N GLU A 152 14.07 8.24 -1.61
CA GLU A 152 14.12 9.68 -1.92
C GLU A 152 12.99 10.10 -2.86
N SER A 153 12.66 9.28 -3.85
CA SER A 153 11.54 9.52 -4.77
C SER A 153 10.20 9.43 -4.03
N LEU A 154 10.06 8.48 -3.09
CA LEU A 154 8.90 8.39 -2.21
C LEU A 154 8.80 9.62 -1.29
N ALA A 155 9.91 10.06 -0.68
CA ALA A 155 9.93 11.25 0.17
C ALA A 155 9.53 12.51 -0.59
N ALA A 156 10.00 12.67 -1.85
CA ALA A 156 9.59 13.77 -2.70
C ALA A 156 8.08 13.72 -3.03
N ALA A 157 7.56 12.54 -3.40
CA ALA A 157 6.14 12.37 -3.68
C ALA A 157 5.25 12.66 -2.46
N ILE A 158 5.70 12.29 -1.25
CA ILE A 158 5.01 12.61 0.01
C ILE A 158 4.95 14.12 0.22
N ARG A 159 6.07 14.85 0.05
CA ARG A 159 6.10 16.31 0.20
C ARG A 159 5.20 17.02 -0.78
N ASP A 160 5.16 16.53 -2.02
CA ASP A 160 4.31 17.11 -3.08
C ASP A 160 2.82 16.80 -2.88
N GLY A 161 2.49 15.61 -2.36
CA GLY A 161 1.11 15.10 -2.29
C GLY A 161 0.43 15.24 -0.93
N ILE A 162 1.17 15.45 0.17
CA ILE A 162 0.63 15.53 1.53
C ILE A 162 0.78 16.95 2.07
N ALA A 163 -0.33 17.66 2.22
CA ALA A 163 -0.32 19.03 2.73
C ALA A 163 -0.13 19.11 4.26
N ILE A 164 -0.58 18.09 5.01
CA ILE A 164 -0.55 18.11 6.48
C ILE A 164 0.63 17.28 6.97
N LYS A 165 1.55 17.91 7.73
CA LYS A 165 2.72 17.26 8.33
C LYS A 165 3.56 16.44 7.30
N PRO A 166 3.99 17.04 6.19
CA PRO A 166 4.70 16.28 5.15
C PRO A 166 5.98 15.62 5.70
N GLU A 167 6.75 16.28 6.55
CA GLU A 167 7.99 15.72 7.09
C GLU A 167 7.74 14.57 8.08
N ASP A 168 6.70 14.66 8.92
CA ASP A 168 6.32 13.54 9.81
C ASP A 168 5.90 12.31 8.97
N ASN A 169 5.21 12.54 7.85
CA ASN A 169 4.86 11.49 6.89
C ASN A 169 6.08 10.88 6.19
N VAL A 170 7.07 11.70 5.84
CA VAL A 170 8.36 11.23 5.29
C VAL A 170 9.10 10.38 6.32
N GLN A 171 9.15 10.80 7.58
CA GLN A 171 9.81 10.01 8.63
C GLN A 171 9.08 8.69 8.89
N ALA A 172 7.75 8.70 8.91
CA ALA A 172 6.96 7.46 9.03
C ALA A 172 7.25 6.47 7.88
N ALA A 173 7.39 6.97 6.66
CA ALA A 173 7.77 6.16 5.50
C ALA A 173 9.20 5.59 5.64
N ARG A 174 10.15 6.38 6.12
CA ARG A 174 11.54 5.95 6.38
C ARG A 174 11.60 4.87 7.45
N ASP A 175 10.93 5.10 8.59
CA ASP A 175 10.88 4.13 9.69
C ASP A 175 10.30 2.79 9.23
N ALA A 176 9.24 2.82 8.42
CA ALA A 176 8.64 1.62 7.87
C ALA A 176 9.55 0.93 6.84
N TYR A 177 10.26 1.69 6.02
CA TYR A 177 11.24 1.17 5.06
C TYR A 177 12.41 0.44 5.78
N GLU A 178 12.87 0.96 6.91
CA GLU A 178 13.97 0.35 7.67
C GLU A 178 13.55 -0.92 8.43
N LYS A 179 12.26 -1.02 8.80
CA LYS A 179 11.72 -2.14 9.60
C LYS A 179 11.10 -3.27 8.76
N ALA A 180 10.90 -3.07 7.47
CA ALA A 180 10.22 -4.00 6.57
C ALA A 180 11.10 -5.12 6.00
#